data_f215e48f160ba2c4a5edb6d8459a3f30
#
_entry.id   f215e48f160ba2c4a5edb6d8459a3f30
#
_cell.length_a   1.000
_cell.length_b   1.000
_cell.length_c   1.000
_cell.angle_alpha   90.00
_cell.angle_beta   90.00
_cell.angle_gamma   90.00
#
_symmetry.space_group_name_H-M   'P 1'
#
loop_
_entity.id
_entity.type
_entity.pdbx_description
1 polymer ?
#
loop_
_entity_poly.entity_id
_entity_poly.type
_entity_poly.pdbx_seq_one_letter_code
_entity_poly.pdbx_strand_id
1 'polypeptide(L)'
;MFSFGVFQTLIITFQVKKIGFQHMIVASFSHMTRVGDTFIRQLKEKGEDFTNLYAFSEFLESVDSDGVPDTDTIPVGLRKMKELGIRNAVIEFDLAWSGIDYKKFKVNVIKRLLSERMAWCRKNLTEDSKIIFNFRDLPDAMIKKPKRIFKIVNYLSSLPPNERPFGLIFEESGKYLPEELGAWTAAIRREMDDCGFQDGHLLVHVHEQWGLADSTQLECLANGANGIWASMIIEGAAMGHSCSTVTLMNLVRLGNKKVLQKYNCTGLRKASQEITRITTGVEPYDRQVVYGERALDMVFGMPNFTPSKKEFNMAEFFEEKPLMRMTTLASPQMIATRLTNLFGEDPQFTEERGQKMKEVMLQDLHQNRKEEYMSAVGLAMLFDRSGGKLTPKMSEVIAAEEPKRVHGQELLAEIRAMWDEWDLREDGKRDDALSFDSFYNGFMAPFFGCYRCDETKRALKAIDMDADGTVDWNEFAVYLKWAIRQYPQTKTAEELLSIAFRKGLIPAMQDEVLQQA
;
A
#
# COMPACT_ATOMS: atom_id res chain seq x y z
N MET A 1 2.03 -13.75 5.26
CA MET A 1 1.42 -13.00 6.38
C MET A 1 2.56 -12.42 7.19
N PHE A 2 2.90 -11.12 6.98
CA PHE A 2 3.90 -10.45 7.78
C PHE A 2 3.42 -10.44 9.23
N SER A 3 4.18 -11.07 10.13
CA SER A 3 3.88 -11.01 11.56
C SER A 3 4.34 -9.64 12.07
N PHE A 4 3.49 -8.63 11.93
CA PHE A 4 3.70 -7.37 12.61
C PHE A 4 3.75 -7.62 14.11
N GLY A 5 4.72 -7.02 14.78
CA GLY A 5 4.72 -7.04 16.23
C GLY A 5 3.42 -6.45 16.76
N VAL A 6 2.94 -6.93 17.89
CA VAL A 6 1.69 -6.47 18.50
C VAL A 6 1.64 -4.96 18.69
N PHE A 7 2.78 -4.33 18.96
CA PHE A 7 2.91 -2.88 19.10
C PHE A 7 2.62 -2.13 17.79
N GLN A 8 3.14 -2.62 16.65
CA GLN A 8 2.89 -2.04 15.33
C GLN A 8 1.40 -2.11 14.96
N THR A 9 0.76 -3.25 15.22
CA THR A 9 -0.68 -3.43 14.97
C THR A 9 -1.53 -2.47 15.81
N LEU A 10 -1.13 -2.17 17.06
CA LEU A 10 -1.79 -1.16 17.89
C LEU A 10 -1.71 0.24 17.26
N ILE A 11 -0.54 0.66 16.81
CA ILE A 11 -0.37 1.99 16.18
C ILE A 11 -1.24 2.11 14.94
N ILE A 12 -1.23 1.09 14.07
CA ILE A 12 -2.07 1.05 12.86
C ILE A 12 -3.55 1.19 13.23
N THR A 13 -4.01 0.45 14.24
CA THR A 13 -5.40 0.51 14.70
C THR A 13 -5.79 1.94 15.14
N PHE A 14 -4.91 2.65 15.85
CA PHE A 14 -5.15 4.03 16.23
C PHE A 14 -5.19 4.99 15.05
N GLN A 15 -4.32 4.83 14.06
CA GLN A 15 -4.36 5.66 12.84
C GLN A 15 -5.65 5.46 12.07
N VAL A 16 -6.09 4.22 11.89
CA VAL A 16 -7.35 3.87 11.22
C VAL A 16 -8.56 4.47 11.96
N LYS A 17 -8.59 4.43 13.30
CA LYS A 17 -9.63 5.07 14.12
C LYS A 17 -9.66 6.59 13.95
N LYS A 18 -8.50 7.28 13.87
CA LYS A 18 -8.41 8.73 13.65
C LYS A 18 -9.02 9.18 12.31
N ILE A 19 -8.98 8.31 11.31
CA ILE A 19 -9.66 8.56 10.02
C ILE A 19 -11.18 8.42 10.16
N GLY A 20 -11.68 7.73 11.16
CA GLY A 20 -13.12 7.54 11.42
C GLY A 20 -13.64 6.16 11.00
N PHE A 21 -12.77 5.22 10.69
CA PHE A 21 -13.20 3.83 10.49
C PHE A 21 -13.67 3.25 11.82
N GLN A 22 -14.96 2.93 11.89
CA GLN A 22 -15.59 2.40 13.09
C GLN A 22 -15.55 0.88 13.12
N HIS A 23 -15.79 0.22 11.98
CA HIS A 23 -15.81 -1.22 11.84
C HIS A 23 -14.44 -1.71 11.39
N MET A 24 -13.81 -2.57 12.18
CA MET A 24 -12.47 -3.07 11.90
C MET A 24 -12.39 -4.57 12.11
N ILE A 25 -11.77 -5.26 11.17
CA ILE A 25 -11.38 -6.64 11.33
C ILE A 25 -9.97 -6.65 11.92
N VAL A 26 -9.86 -7.16 13.14
CA VAL A 26 -8.65 -7.05 13.95
C VAL A 26 -7.88 -8.36 14.10
N ALA A 27 -8.46 -9.48 13.68
CA ALA A 27 -7.80 -10.77 13.75
C ALA A 27 -8.39 -11.77 12.74
N SER A 28 -7.54 -12.72 12.31
CA SER A 28 -7.96 -13.95 11.67
C SER A 28 -7.51 -15.10 12.56
N PHE A 29 -8.45 -15.80 13.15
CA PHE A 29 -8.16 -16.84 14.13
C PHE A 29 -8.04 -18.21 13.48
N SER A 30 -6.96 -18.91 13.78
CA SER A 30 -6.69 -20.27 13.37
C SER A 30 -6.00 -21.06 14.48
N HIS A 31 -5.81 -22.35 14.28
CA HIS A 31 -5.01 -23.19 15.18
C HIS A 31 -3.53 -22.76 15.25
N MET A 32 -3.01 -22.17 14.18
CA MET A 32 -1.57 -21.92 14.01
C MET A 32 -1.11 -20.55 14.49
N THR A 33 -1.95 -19.51 14.36
CA THR A 33 -1.54 -18.13 14.68
C THR A 33 -1.92 -17.75 16.09
N ARG A 34 -1.01 -17.07 16.81
CA ARG A 34 -1.23 -16.54 18.15
C ARG A 34 -1.03 -15.02 18.26
N VAL A 35 -0.60 -14.38 17.16
CA VAL A 35 -0.39 -12.93 17.14
C VAL A 35 -1.71 -12.20 17.40
N GLY A 36 -2.78 -12.63 16.73
CA GLY A 36 -4.12 -12.09 16.96
C GLY A 36 -4.58 -12.23 18.41
N ASP A 37 -4.33 -13.38 19.06
CA ASP A 37 -4.70 -13.63 20.44
C ASP A 37 -4.03 -12.61 21.38
N THR A 38 -2.71 -12.41 21.22
CA THR A 38 -1.94 -11.47 22.04
C THR A 38 -2.38 -10.03 21.79
N PHE A 39 -2.61 -9.65 20.55
CA PHE A 39 -3.06 -8.32 20.16
C PHE A 39 -4.43 -7.98 20.79
N ILE A 40 -5.40 -8.88 20.73
CA ILE A 40 -6.73 -8.67 21.31
C ILE A 40 -6.66 -8.55 22.85
N ARG A 41 -5.83 -9.36 23.53
CA ARG A 41 -5.62 -9.21 24.97
C ARG A 41 -5.07 -7.83 25.32
N GLN A 42 -4.10 -7.31 24.56
CA GLN A 42 -3.58 -5.96 24.79
C GLN A 42 -4.60 -4.85 24.50
N LEU A 43 -5.45 -4.99 23.46
CA LEU A 43 -6.57 -4.06 23.25
C LEU A 43 -7.50 -4.03 24.46
N LYS A 44 -7.82 -5.20 25.00
CA LYS A 44 -8.68 -5.35 26.19
C LYS A 44 -8.06 -4.72 27.43
N GLU A 45 -6.77 -4.96 27.68
CA GLU A 45 -6.00 -4.37 28.78
C GLU A 45 -5.97 -2.84 28.70
N LYS A 46 -5.98 -2.28 27.47
CA LYS A 46 -6.05 -0.83 27.23
C LYS A 46 -7.46 -0.26 27.35
N GLY A 47 -8.47 -1.08 27.61
CA GLY A 47 -9.86 -0.65 27.73
C GLY A 47 -10.53 -0.28 26.41
N GLU A 48 -10.06 -0.80 25.29
CA GLU A 48 -10.63 -0.52 23.97
C GLU A 48 -12.05 -1.09 23.84
N ASP A 49 -12.93 -0.34 23.15
CA ASP A 49 -14.30 -0.78 22.87
C ASP A 49 -14.31 -1.82 21.74
N PHE A 50 -14.91 -2.97 22.00
CA PHE A 50 -15.03 -4.10 21.07
C PHE A 50 -16.35 -4.12 20.31
N THR A 51 -17.23 -3.14 20.49
CA THR A 51 -18.58 -3.11 19.89
C THR A 51 -18.57 -3.25 18.36
N ASN A 52 -17.56 -2.69 17.69
CA ASN A 52 -17.43 -2.73 16.23
C ASN A 52 -16.15 -3.44 15.76
N LEU A 53 -15.56 -4.26 16.61
CA LEU A 53 -14.43 -5.11 16.23
C LEU A 53 -14.93 -6.47 15.77
N TYR A 54 -14.33 -6.96 14.70
CA TYR A 54 -14.64 -8.23 14.06
C TYR A 54 -13.39 -9.10 14.03
N ALA A 55 -13.60 -10.40 13.99
CA ALA A 55 -12.54 -11.33 13.64
C ALA A 55 -13.03 -12.37 12.64
N PHE A 56 -12.08 -12.94 11.89
CA PHE A 56 -12.36 -14.04 10.97
C PHE A 56 -12.40 -15.37 11.67
N SER A 57 -13.30 -16.22 11.20
CA SER A 57 -13.35 -17.65 11.50
C SER A 57 -13.72 -18.42 10.26
N GLU A 58 -13.11 -19.58 10.06
CA GLU A 58 -13.60 -20.55 9.11
C GLU A 58 -15.04 -20.98 9.45
N PHE A 59 -15.81 -21.30 8.42
CA PHE A 59 -17.18 -21.83 8.55
C PHE A 59 -17.19 -23.27 9.08
N LEU A 60 -16.20 -24.05 8.66
CA LEU A 60 -15.99 -25.45 9.01
C LEU A 60 -14.71 -25.60 9.86
N GLU A 61 -14.72 -26.54 10.82
CA GLU A 61 -13.50 -26.83 11.58
C GLU A 61 -12.50 -27.61 10.74
N SER A 62 -12.97 -28.59 9.98
CA SER A 62 -12.14 -29.43 9.13
C SER A 62 -12.95 -30.07 8.01
N VAL A 63 -12.25 -30.63 7.03
CA VAL A 63 -12.77 -31.48 5.98
C VAL A 63 -11.88 -32.71 5.93
N ASP A 64 -12.46 -33.89 5.91
CA ASP A 64 -11.71 -35.14 5.84
C ASP A 64 -11.15 -35.42 4.43
N SER A 65 -10.37 -36.49 4.29
CA SER A 65 -9.76 -36.91 3.03
C SER A 65 -10.79 -37.28 1.93
N ASP A 66 -12.02 -37.60 2.33
CA ASP A 66 -13.13 -37.95 1.42
C ASP A 66 -13.97 -36.71 1.04
N GLY A 67 -13.54 -35.51 1.45
CA GLY A 67 -14.23 -34.25 1.19
C GLY A 67 -15.50 -34.05 2.02
N VAL A 68 -15.65 -34.74 3.16
CA VAL A 68 -16.79 -34.59 4.05
C VAL A 68 -16.43 -33.63 5.18
N PRO A 69 -17.17 -32.48 5.28
CA PRO A 69 -16.93 -31.52 6.35
C PRO A 69 -17.37 -32.05 7.73
N ASP A 70 -16.59 -31.68 8.75
CA ASP A 70 -17.05 -31.76 10.14
C ASP A 70 -18.16 -30.71 10.38
N THR A 71 -19.37 -31.19 10.59
CA THR A 71 -20.56 -30.35 10.82
C THR A 71 -20.84 -30.10 12.29
N ASP A 72 -20.28 -30.88 13.19
CA ASP A 72 -20.64 -30.94 14.59
C ASP A 72 -19.75 -30.01 15.46
N THR A 73 -18.50 -29.89 15.09
CA THR A 73 -17.55 -29.04 15.83
C THR A 73 -17.73 -27.57 15.52
N ILE A 74 -17.73 -26.73 16.56
CA ILE A 74 -17.67 -25.28 16.40
C ILE A 74 -16.24 -24.88 16.03
N PRO A 75 -16.05 -24.15 14.91
CA PRO A 75 -14.73 -23.76 14.45
C PRO A 75 -13.89 -23.03 15.50
N VAL A 76 -12.58 -23.31 15.51
CA VAL A 76 -11.62 -22.74 16.45
C VAL A 76 -11.68 -21.22 16.49
N GLY A 77 -11.89 -20.56 15.34
CA GLY A 77 -12.00 -19.11 15.25
C GLY A 77 -13.15 -18.57 16.12
N LEU A 78 -14.33 -19.15 16.01
CA LEU A 78 -15.48 -18.77 16.81
C LEU A 78 -15.22 -19.02 18.31
N ARG A 79 -14.62 -20.17 18.69
CA ARG A 79 -14.26 -20.47 20.08
C ARG A 79 -13.28 -19.45 20.66
N LYS A 80 -12.27 -19.03 19.89
CA LYS A 80 -11.32 -17.97 20.29
C LYS A 80 -11.99 -16.61 20.41
N MET A 81 -12.92 -16.26 19.52
CA MET A 81 -13.70 -15.02 19.65
C MET A 81 -14.40 -14.94 21.01
N LYS A 82 -15.06 -16.05 21.42
CA LYS A 82 -15.71 -16.15 22.74
C LYS A 82 -14.70 -15.96 23.88
N GLU A 83 -13.56 -16.66 23.84
CA GLU A 83 -12.51 -16.58 24.86
C GLU A 83 -11.96 -15.15 25.01
N LEU A 84 -11.70 -14.49 23.89
CA LEU A 84 -11.07 -13.18 23.85
C LEU A 84 -12.06 -12.02 23.97
N GLY A 85 -13.37 -12.27 23.90
CA GLY A 85 -14.42 -11.28 24.04
C GLY A 85 -14.70 -10.48 22.77
N ILE A 86 -14.34 -11.00 21.59
CA ILE A 86 -14.75 -10.42 20.30
C ILE A 86 -16.25 -10.62 20.13
N ARG A 87 -16.97 -9.54 19.77
CA ARG A 87 -18.43 -9.52 19.69
C ARG A 87 -19.00 -9.86 18.34
N ASN A 88 -18.26 -9.61 17.25
CA ASN A 88 -18.74 -9.74 15.89
C ASN A 88 -17.89 -10.72 15.09
N ALA A 89 -18.52 -11.48 14.19
CA ALA A 89 -17.86 -12.52 13.42
C ALA A 89 -17.95 -12.27 11.92
N VAL A 90 -16.84 -12.48 11.22
CA VAL A 90 -16.82 -12.71 9.78
C VAL A 90 -16.54 -14.19 9.58
N ILE A 91 -17.50 -14.92 9.01
CA ILE A 91 -17.42 -16.36 8.82
C ILE A 91 -17.14 -16.65 7.35
N GLU A 92 -15.97 -17.22 7.08
CA GLU A 92 -15.47 -17.45 5.72
C GLU A 92 -15.91 -18.81 5.20
N PHE A 93 -16.44 -18.84 4.00
CA PHE A 93 -16.89 -20.06 3.35
C PHE A 93 -16.69 -20.02 1.84
N ASP A 94 -15.94 -21.00 1.32
CA ASP A 94 -15.81 -21.24 -0.10
C ASP A 94 -16.93 -22.19 -0.59
N LEU A 95 -17.79 -21.66 -1.47
CA LEU A 95 -18.95 -22.39 -2.00
C LEU A 95 -18.64 -23.26 -3.22
N ALA A 96 -17.42 -23.27 -3.71
CA ALA A 96 -17.00 -24.05 -4.88
C ALA A 96 -15.67 -24.80 -4.69
N TRP A 97 -15.14 -24.81 -3.46
CA TRP A 97 -13.88 -25.47 -3.16
C TRP A 97 -13.89 -26.94 -3.54
N SER A 98 -12.90 -27.37 -4.32
CA SER A 98 -12.79 -28.74 -4.83
C SER A 98 -12.50 -29.77 -3.75
N GLY A 99 -12.00 -29.36 -2.58
CA GLY A 99 -11.78 -30.23 -1.42
C GLY A 99 -13.07 -30.71 -0.73
N ILE A 100 -14.23 -30.18 -1.11
CA ILE A 100 -15.52 -30.59 -0.53
C ILE A 100 -16.32 -31.47 -1.53
N ASP A 101 -16.77 -32.62 -1.09
CA ASP A 101 -17.76 -33.43 -1.82
C ASP A 101 -19.17 -32.88 -1.62
N TYR A 102 -19.59 -31.97 -2.47
CA TYR A 102 -20.93 -31.36 -2.43
C TYR A 102 -22.07 -32.33 -2.81
N LYS A 103 -21.79 -33.58 -3.17
CA LYS A 103 -22.83 -34.63 -3.26
C LYS A 103 -23.22 -35.12 -1.87
N LYS A 104 -22.24 -35.17 -0.95
CA LYS A 104 -22.43 -35.47 0.47
C LYS A 104 -22.81 -34.21 1.26
N PHE A 105 -22.14 -33.11 1.06
CA PHE A 105 -22.41 -31.80 1.70
C PHE A 105 -23.44 -30.99 0.92
N LYS A 106 -24.71 -31.37 1.06
CA LYS A 106 -25.82 -30.77 0.29
C LYS A 106 -26.18 -29.39 0.79
N VAL A 107 -26.79 -28.55 -0.09
CA VAL A 107 -27.25 -27.18 0.22
C VAL A 107 -28.12 -27.10 1.50
N ASN A 108 -28.95 -28.09 1.75
CA ASN A 108 -29.79 -28.11 2.97
C ASN A 108 -28.94 -28.25 4.25
N VAL A 109 -27.84 -29.02 4.21
CA VAL A 109 -26.90 -29.12 5.34
C VAL A 109 -26.20 -27.77 5.53
N ILE A 110 -25.76 -27.13 4.43
CA ILE A 110 -25.14 -25.78 4.48
C ILE A 110 -26.10 -24.78 5.11
N LYS A 111 -27.36 -24.73 4.68
CA LYS A 111 -28.39 -23.83 5.24
C LYS A 111 -28.57 -24.04 6.74
N ARG A 112 -28.66 -25.31 7.18
CA ARG A 112 -28.76 -25.62 8.60
C ARG A 112 -27.55 -25.10 9.37
N LEU A 113 -26.33 -25.38 8.91
CA LEU A 113 -25.10 -24.92 9.55
C LEU A 113 -24.99 -23.39 9.61
N LEU A 114 -25.39 -22.67 8.56
CA LEU A 114 -25.43 -21.22 8.55
C LEU A 114 -26.28 -20.70 9.73
N SER A 115 -27.51 -21.24 9.89
CA SER A 115 -28.37 -20.86 11.02
C SER A 115 -27.79 -21.27 12.37
N GLU A 116 -27.21 -22.47 12.48
CA GLU A 116 -26.59 -22.96 13.72
C GLU A 116 -25.38 -22.09 14.13
N ARG A 117 -24.54 -21.68 13.17
CA ARG A 117 -23.40 -20.76 13.44
C ARG A 117 -23.89 -19.38 13.89
N MET A 118 -24.92 -18.82 13.26
CA MET A 118 -25.52 -17.55 13.69
C MET A 118 -26.12 -17.65 15.10
N ALA A 119 -26.89 -18.68 15.36
CA ALA A 119 -27.47 -18.92 16.70
C ALA A 119 -26.37 -19.10 17.76
N TRP A 120 -25.30 -19.84 17.44
CA TRP A 120 -24.16 -20.00 18.33
C TRP A 120 -23.48 -18.65 18.64
N CYS A 121 -23.24 -17.80 17.64
CA CYS A 121 -22.63 -16.48 17.83
C CYS A 121 -23.50 -15.60 18.73
N ARG A 122 -24.80 -15.51 18.49
CA ARG A 122 -25.73 -14.73 19.33
C ARG A 122 -25.78 -15.23 20.77
N LYS A 123 -25.70 -16.53 20.97
CA LYS A 123 -25.71 -17.14 22.31
C LYS A 123 -24.36 -16.97 23.05
N ASN A 124 -23.23 -17.00 22.35
CA ASN A 124 -21.91 -17.16 22.97
C ASN A 124 -21.01 -15.91 22.87
N LEU A 125 -21.22 -15.04 21.88
CA LEU A 125 -20.51 -13.78 21.76
C LEU A 125 -21.34 -12.65 22.40
N THR A 126 -22.43 -12.26 21.75
CA THR A 126 -23.42 -11.30 22.26
C THR A 126 -24.71 -11.42 21.48
N GLU A 127 -25.85 -11.12 22.10
CA GLU A 127 -27.18 -11.20 21.47
C GLU A 127 -27.27 -10.32 20.21
N ASP A 128 -26.67 -9.14 20.24
CA ASP A 128 -26.56 -8.17 19.14
C ASP A 128 -25.37 -8.39 18.19
N SER A 129 -24.76 -9.59 18.22
CA SER A 129 -23.62 -9.94 17.38
C SER A 129 -23.89 -9.68 15.89
N LYS A 130 -23.03 -8.85 15.29
CA LYS A 130 -23.04 -8.61 13.84
C LYS A 130 -22.29 -9.74 13.15
N ILE A 131 -23.03 -10.59 12.46
CA ILE A 131 -22.50 -11.77 11.79
C ILE A 131 -22.50 -11.50 10.30
N ILE A 132 -21.35 -11.63 9.66
CA ILE A 132 -21.17 -11.46 8.23
C ILE A 132 -20.66 -12.76 7.65
N PHE A 133 -21.26 -13.24 6.57
CA PHE A 133 -20.72 -14.37 5.80
C PHE A 133 -19.86 -13.86 4.66
N ASN A 134 -18.61 -14.30 4.64
CA ASN A 134 -17.67 -14.04 3.55
C ASN A 134 -17.64 -15.24 2.60
N PHE A 135 -18.11 -15.06 1.37
CA PHE A 135 -18.04 -16.07 0.33
C PHE A 135 -16.73 -15.91 -0.45
N ARG A 136 -15.73 -16.70 -0.07
CA ARG A 136 -14.43 -16.70 -0.74
C ARG A 136 -14.56 -17.20 -2.18
N ASP A 137 -13.75 -16.65 -3.08
CA ASP A 137 -13.74 -16.99 -4.51
C ASP A 137 -15.14 -17.05 -5.13
N LEU A 138 -15.99 -16.09 -4.74
CA LEU A 138 -17.39 -16.07 -5.17
C LEU A 138 -17.56 -16.05 -6.69
N PRO A 139 -16.74 -15.31 -7.49
CA PRO A 139 -16.85 -15.34 -8.94
C PRO A 139 -16.65 -16.75 -9.53
N ASP A 140 -15.68 -17.50 -9.05
CA ASP A 140 -15.48 -18.89 -9.46
C ASP A 140 -16.70 -19.77 -9.14
N ALA A 141 -17.30 -19.53 -7.98
CA ALA A 141 -18.51 -20.23 -7.57
C ALA A 141 -19.73 -19.82 -8.40
N MET A 142 -19.82 -18.55 -8.79
CA MET A 142 -20.87 -18.04 -9.68
C MET A 142 -20.80 -18.66 -11.08
N ILE A 143 -19.60 -18.81 -11.63
CA ILE A 143 -19.40 -19.49 -12.93
C ILE A 143 -19.71 -20.97 -12.82
N LYS A 144 -19.18 -21.65 -11.82
CA LYS A 144 -19.27 -23.12 -11.70
C LYS A 144 -20.62 -23.60 -11.15
N LYS A 145 -21.21 -22.89 -10.20
CA LYS A 145 -22.36 -23.35 -9.41
C LYS A 145 -23.34 -22.20 -9.05
N PRO A 146 -23.78 -21.35 -9.99
CA PRO A 146 -24.63 -20.18 -9.70
C PRO A 146 -25.89 -20.55 -8.91
N LYS A 147 -26.54 -21.67 -9.24
CA LYS A 147 -27.74 -22.12 -8.52
C LYS A 147 -27.50 -22.40 -7.03
N ARG A 148 -26.29 -22.78 -6.64
CA ARG A 148 -25.94 -22.98 -5.23
C ARG A 148 -25.85 -21.65 -4.52
N ILE A 149 -25.16 -20.68 -5.13
CA ILE A 149 -24.97 -19.35 -4.58
C ILE A 149 -26.33 -18.68 -4.33
N PHE A 150 -27.15 -18.57 -5.36
CA PHE A 150 -28.47 -17.95 -5.22
C PHE A 150 -29.39 -18.66 -4.21
N LYS A 151 -29.33 -20.00 -4.10
CA LYS A 151 -30.06 -20.72 -3.04
C LYS A 151 -29.62 -20.36 -1.63
N ILE A 152 -28.35 -20.02 -1.44
CA ILE A 152 -27.81 -19.63 -0.14
C ILE A 152 -28.08 -18.16 0.14
N VAL A 153 -27.86 -17.27 -0.82
CA VAL A 153 -28.20 -15.84 -0.70
C VAL A 153 -29.69 -15.68 -0.42
N ASN A 154 -30.55 -16.34 -1.21
CA ASN A 154 -31.99 -16.34 -1.00
C ASN A 154 -32.36 -16.81 0.41
N TYR A 155 -31.79 -17.92 0.85
CA TYR A 155 -32.05 -18.45 2.19
C TYR A 155 -31.70 -17.45 3.30
N LEU A 156 -30.50 -16.90 3.28
CA LEU A 156 -30.05 -15.95 4.29
C LEU A 156 -30.87 -14.66 4.28
N SER A 157 -31.24 -14.21 3.09
CA SER A 157 -32.02 -12.98 2.88
C SER A 157 -33.50 -13.14 3.26
N SER A 158 -34.06 -14.36 3.14
CA SER A 158 -35.44 -14.66 3.48
C SER A 158 -35.69 -15.02 4.94
N LEU A 159 -34.64 -15.10 5.77
CA LEU A 159 -34.81 -15.33 7.21
C LEU A 159 -35.58 -14.15 7.86
N PRO A 160 -36.24 -14.40 9.00
CA PRO A 160 -36.83 -13.30 9.80
C PRO A 160 -35.76 -12.24 10.15
N PRO A 161 -36.10 -10.94 10.24
CA PRO A 161 -35.12 -9.88 10.48
C PRO A 161 -34.18 -10.10 11.67
N ASN A 162 -34.67 -10.67 12.75
CA ASN A 162 -33.88 -11.00 13.95
C ASN A 162 -32.99 -12.24 13.79
N GLU A 163 -33.20 -13.02 12.75
CA GLU A 163 -32.40 -14.22 12.44
C GLU A 163 -31.43 -14.01 11.28
N ARG A 164 -31.55 -12.89 10.52
CA ARG A 164 -30.70 -12.57 9.38
C ARG A 164 -29.25 -12.31 9.80
N PRO A 165 -28.27 -12.57 8.92
CA PRO A 165 -26.91 -12.02 9.11
C PRO A 165 -26.95 -10.49 9.04
N PHE A 166 -25.93 -9.84 9.56
CA PHE A 166 -25.73 -8.39 9.39
C PHE A 166 -25.44 -8.04 7.91
N GLY A 167 -24.76 -8.92 7.20
CA GLY A 167 -24.46 -8.76 5.79
C GLY A 167 -23.76 -9.94 5.16
N LEU A 168 -23.48 -9.78 3.89
CA LEU A 168 -22.68 -10.70 3.08
C LEU A 168 -21.45 -9.96 2.58
N ILE A 169 -20.32 -10.65 2.52
CA ILE A 169 -19.13 -10.23 1.78
C ILE A 169 -18.98 -11.19 0.62
N PHE A 170 -18.68 -10.69 -0.57
CA PHE A 170 -18.06 -11.54 -1.56
C PHE A 170 -16.60 -11.17 -1.77
N GLU A 171 -15.77 -12.17 -1.84
CA GLU A 171 -14.33 -12.06 -1.98
C GLU A 171 -13.88 -12.53 -3.36
N GLU A 172 -12.94 -11.81 -3.92
CA GLU A 172 -12.39 -12.04 -5.24
C GLU A 172 -10.87 -11.83 -5.23
N SER A 173 -10.15 -12.74 -5.89
CA SER A 173 -8.67 -12.76 -5.92
C SER A 173 -8.03 -11.71 -6.84
N GLY A 174 -8.80 -10.82 -7.46
CA GLY A 174 -8.32 -9.75 -8.34
C GLY A 174 -8.20 -10.13 -9.82
N LYS A 175 -8.59 -11.32 -10.23
CA LYS A 175 -8.39 -11.85 -11.59
C LYS A 175 -9.49 -11.53 -12.59
N TYR A 176 -10.62 -11.00 -12.15
CA TYR A 176 -11.77 -10.69 -13.01
C TYR A 176 -11.82 -9.20 -13.33
N LEU A 177 -12.49 -8.86 -14.45
CA LEU A 177 -12.66 -7.47 -14.83
C LEU A 177 -13.68 -6.75 -13.93
N PRO A 178 -13.54 -5.43 -13.72
CA PRO A 178 -14.44 -4.66 -12.86
C PRO A 178 -15.92 -4.81 -13.22
N GLU A 179 -16.25 -4.75 -14.50
CA GLU A 179 -17.63 -4.87 -15.00
C GLU A 179 -18.24 -6.25 -14.79
N GLU A 180 -17.44 -7.31 -14.76
CA GLU A 180 -17.93 -8.67 -14.44
C GLU A 180 -18.35 -8.73 -12.97
N LEU A 181 -17.51 -8.17 -12.07
CA LEU A 181 -17.84 -8.11 -10.66
C LEU A 181 -19.01 -7.18 -10.36
N GLY A 182 -19.10 -6.05 -11.07
CA GLY A 182 -20.24 -5.16 -11.03
C GLY A 182 -21.55 -5.89 -11.36
N ALA A 183 -21.55 -6.67 -12.45
CA ALA A 183 -22.72 -7.44 -12.85
C ALA A 183 -23.13 -8.50 -11.81
N TRP A 184 -22.18 -9.23 -11.23
CA TRP A 184 -22.49 -10.19 -10.16
C TRP A 184 -22.94 -9.51 -8.88
N THR A 185 -22.36 -8.37 -8.54
CA THR A 185 -22.82 -7.53 -7.40
C THR A 185 -24.28 -7.14 -7.57
N ALA A 186 -24.63 -6.62 -8.74
CA ALA A 186 -26.02 -6.25 -9.06
C ALA A 186 -26.97 -7.45 -8.96
N ALA A 187 -26.55 -8.62 -9.42
CA ALA A 187 -27.36 -9.83 -9.34
C ALA A 187 -27.60 -10.29 -7.89
N ILE A 188 -26.56 -10.27 -7.05
CA ILE A 188 -26.67 -10.63 -5.62
C ILE A 188 -27.52 -9.60 -4.87
N ARG A 189 -27.29 -8.30 -5.11
CA ARG A 189 -28.08 -7.23 -4.50
C ARG A 189 -29.56 -7.38 -4.82
N ARG A 190 -29.90 -7.63 -6.09
CA ARG A 190 -31.29 -7.86 -6.51
C ARG A 190 -31.90 -9.05 -5.76
N GLU A 191 -31.21 -10.17 -5.67
CA GLU A 191 -31.71 -11.35 -4.92
C GLU A 191 -31.96 -11.01 -3.44
N MET A 192 -31.06 -10.24 -2.81
CA MET A 192 -31.24 -9.78 -1.43
C MET A 192 -32.49 -8.88 -1.32
N ASP A 193 -32.68 -7.94 -2.24
CA ASP A 193 -33.78 -6.99 -2.24
C ASP A 193 -35.11 -7.70 -2.49
N ASP A 194 -35.18 -8.63 -3.44
CA ASP A 194 -36.36 -9.43 -3.78
C ASP A 194 -36.81 -10.32 -2.60
N CYS A 195 -35.86 -10.71 -1.74
CA CYS A 195 -36.13 -11.42 -0.50
C CYS A 195 -36.45 -10.54 0.71
N GLY A 196 -36.54 -9.22 0.52
CA GLY A 196 -36.86 -8.27 1.61
C GLY A 196 -35.67 -7.95 2.51
N PHE A 197 -34.43 -8.04 2.02
CA PHE A 197 -33.18 -7.76 2.75
C PHE A 197 -32.48 -6.49 2.22
N GLN A 198 -33.25 -5.43 1.98
CA GLN A 198 -32.76 -4.14 1.47
C GLN A 198 -31.80 -3.44 2.44
N ASP A 199 -32.00 -3.65 3.75
CA ASP A 199 -31.16 -3.12 4.83
C ASP A 199 -29.89 -3.95 5.07
N GLY A 200 -29.77 -5.14 4.46
CA GLY A 200 -28.58 -5.99 4.56
C GLY A 200 -27.35 -5.39 3.90
N HIS A 201 -26.22 -5.51 4.58
CA HIS A 201 -24.95 -5.09 4.01
C HIS A 201 -24.51 -6.07 2.92
N LEU A 202 -24.17 -5.54 1.74
CA LEU A 202 -23.43 -6.25 0.71
C LEU A 202 -22.06 -5.60 0.58
N LEU A 203 -21.05 -6.26 1.13
CA LEU A 203 -19.68 -5.80 1.14
C LEU A 203 -18.87 -6.51 0.06
N VAL A 204 -17.89 -5.82 -0.47
CA VAL A 204 -16.99 -6.38 -1.49
C VAL A 204 -15.56 -6.35 -0.97
N HIS A 205 -14.86 -7.46 -1.14
CA HIS A 205 -13.46 -7.63 -0.82
C HIS A 205 -12.69 -8.09 -2.06
N VAL A 206 -11.77 -7.26 -2.54
CA VAL A 206 -11.01 -7.50 -3.76
C VAL A 206 -9.51 -7.43 -3.46
N HIS A 207 -8.77 -8.42 -3.94
CA HIS A 207 -7.32 -8.44 -3.86
C HIS A 207 -6.66 -7.69 -5.02
N GLU A 208 -5.44 -7.18 -4.80
CA GLU A 208 -4.73 -6.27 -5.72
C GLU A 208 -3.77 -7.01 -6.67
N GLN A 209 -3.94 -8.30 -6.87
CA GLN A 209 -2.99 -9.11 -7.64
C GLN A 209 -2.70 -8.59 -9.05
N TRP A 210 -3.68 -7.90 -9.69
CA TRP A 210 -3.58 -7.46 -11.09
C TRP A 210 -3.77 -5.95 -11.29
N GLY A 211 -3.72 -5.16 -10.23
CA GLY A 211 -3.84 -3.70 -10.33
C GLY A 211 -5.26 -3.17 -10.58
N LEU A 212 -6.30 -3.99 -10.39
CA LEU A 212 -7.69 -3.63 -10.69
C LEU A 212 -8.57 -3.43 -9.44
N ALA A 213 -8.07 -3.71 -8.24
CA ALA A 213 -8.90 -3.80 -7.06
C ALA A 213 -9.68 -2.51 -6.74
N ASP A 214 -9.03 -1.35 -6.81
CA ASP A 214 -9.68 -0.07 -6.53
C ASP A 214 -10.77 0.28 -7.54
N SER A 215 -10.54 0.03 -8.84
CA SER A 215 -11.56 0.24 -9.87
C SER A 215 -12.72 -0.75 -9.74
N THR A 216 -12.42 -2.01 -9.43
CA THR A 216 -13.42 -3.04 -9.19
C THR A 216 -14.33 -2.69 -8.02
N GLN A 217 -13.77 -2.18 -6.90
CA GLN A 217 -14.59 -1.74 -5.78
C GLN A 217 -15.52 -0.60 -6.14
N LEU A 218 -15.05 0.39 -6.88
CA LEU A 218 -15.90 1.51 -7.33
C LEU A 218 -17.03 1.01 -8.23
N GLU A 219 -16.74 0.09 -9.14
CA GLU A 219 -17.73 -0.53 -10.00
C GLU A 219 -18.78 -1.33 -9.20
N CYS A 220 -18.35 -2.11 -8.21
CA CYS A 220 -19.27 -2.83 -7.33
C CYS A 220 -20.14 -1.89 -6.49
N LEU A 221 -19.58 -0.79 -5.99
CA LEU A 221 -20.36 0.23 -5.28
C LEU A 221 -21.41 0.88 -6.18
N ALA A 222 -21.09 1.14 -7.45
CA ALA A 222 -22.05 1.64 -8.44
C ALA A 222 -23.15 0.64 -8.77
N ASN A 223 -22.90 -0.65 -8.57
CA ASN A 223 -23.82 -1.76 -8.87
C ASN A 223 -24.52 -2.35 -7.64
N GLY A 224 -24.57 -1.63 -6.52
CA GLY A 224 -25.43 -1.97 -5.39
C GLY A 224 -24.72 -2.57 -4.18
N ALA A 225 -23.39 -2.71 -4.18
CA ALA A 225 -22.66 -2.89 -2.93
C ALA A 225 -22.81 -1.61 -2.09
N ASN A 226 -23.02 -1.75 -0.78
CA ASN A 226 -23.18 -0.61 0.12
C ASN A 226 -22.02 -0.49 1.12
N GLY A 227 -20.97 -1.27 0.93
CA GLY A 227 -19.74 -1.19 1.66
C GLY A 227 -18.60 -1.98 1.01
N ILE A 228 -17.42 -1.73 1.51
CA ILE A 228 -16.21 -2.44 1.10
C ILE A 228 -15.49 -2.97 2.34
N TRP A 229 -14.82 -4.09 2.16
CA TRP A 229 -13.78 -4.53 3.07
C TRP A 229 -12.43 -4.41 2.37
N ALA A 230 -11.58 -3.54 2.89
CA ALA A 230 -10.31 -3.19 2.28
C ALA A 230 -9.27 -2.86 3.34
N SER A 231 -8.01 -2.83 2.95
CA SER A 231 -6.93 -2.29 3.78
C SER A 231 -6.91 -0.76 3.71
N MET A 232 -6.23 -0.11 4.64
CA MET A 232 -5.97 1.34 4.57
C MET A 232 -5.08 1.68 3.37
N ILE A 233 -4.09 0.84 3.11
CA ILE A 233 -3.11 0.89 2.01
C ILE A 233 -3.22 -0.40 1.18
N ILE A 234 -2.42 -0.54 0.13
CA ILE A 234 -2.49 -1.72 -0.76
C ILE A 234 -2.00 -3.02 -0.10
N GLU A 235 -1.30 -2.94 1.02
CA GLU A 235 -0.69 -4.08 1.69
C GLU A 235 -1.74 -5.03 2.31
N GLY A 236 -1.42 -6.30 2.36
CA GLY A 236 -2.19 -7.32 3.08
C GLY A 236 -2.33 -8.64 2.32
N ALA A 237 -2.50 -9.74 3.05
CA ALA A 237 -2.78 -11.10 2.57
C ALA A 237 -1.94 -11.56 1.36
N ALA A 238 -0.64 -11.32 1.34
CA ALA A 238 0.29 -11.68 0.28
C ALA A 238 -0.01 -11.12 -1.13
N MET A 239 -1.29 -11.02 -1.52
CA MET A 239 -1.73 -10.51 -2.83
C MET A 239 -2.11 -9.02 -2.79
N GLY A 240 -2.00 -8.36 -1.65
CA GLY A 240 -2.53 -7.00 -1.46
C GLY A 240 -4.06 -6.96 -1.36
N HIS A 241 -4.56 -5.78 -1.06
CA HIS A 241 -5.99 -5.46 -1.02
C HIS A 241 -6.23 -4.16 -1.76
N SER A 242 -7.47 -3.93 -2.15
CA SER A 242 -7.89 -2.59 -2.54
C SER A 242 -7.59 -1.58 -1.42
N CYS A 243 -7.23 -0.37 -1.82
CA CYS A 243 -6.79 0.69 -0.92
C CYS A 243 -7.96 1.59 -0.50
N SER A 244 -8.35 1.56 0.78
CA SER A 244 -9.41 2.42 1.29
C SER A 244 -9.11 3.90 1.08
N THR A 245 -7.85 4.32 1.18
CA THR A 245 -7.41 5.69 0.93
C THR A 245 -7.70 6.12 -0.50
N VAL A 246 -7.34 5.29 -1.48
CA VAL A 246 -7.59 5.56 -2.91
C VAL A 246 -9.09 5.55 -3.21
N THR A 247 -9.81 4.57 -2.68
CA THR A 247 -11.27 4.47 -2.87
C THR A 247 -12.01 5.68 -2.28
N LEU A 248 -11.71 6.08 -1.04
CA LEU A 248 -12.34 7.25 -0.40
C LEU A 248 -12.03 8.54 -1.16
N MET A 249 -10.79 8.74 -1.61
CA MET A 249 -10.41 9.91 -2.40
C MET A 249 -11.11 9.95 -3.75
N ASN A 250 -11.30 8.82 -4.42
CA ASN A 250 -12.11 8.75 -5.63
C ASN A 250 -13.59 9.10 -5.37
N LEU A 251 -14.18 8.61 -4.29
CA LEU A 251 -15.55 8.97 -3.90
C LEU A 251 -15.67 10.48 -3.60
N VAL A 252 -14.68 11.08 -2.92
CA VAL A 252 -14.63 12.53 -2.68
C VAL A 252 -14.55 13.29 -4.00
N ARG A 253 -13.64 12.91 -4.90
CA ARG A 253 -13.48 13.49 -6.24
C ARG A 253 -14.76 13.42 -7.06
N LEU A 254 -15.50 12.32 -6.93
CA LEU A 254 -16.80 12.12 -7.60
C LEU A 254 -17.96 12.86 -6.91
N GLY A 255 -17.67 13.65 -5.87
CA GLY A 255 -18.67 14.52 -5.22
C GLY A 255 -19.49 13.86 -4.12
N ASN A 256 -19.06 12.73 -3.58
CA ASN A 256 -19.77 12.07 -2.48
C ASN A 256 -19.55 12.80 -1.15
N LYS A 257 -20.46 13.72 -0.82
CA LYS A 257 -20.42 14.52 0.42
C LYS A 257 -20.56 13.69 1.70
N LYS A 258 -21.21 12.54 1.65
CA LYS A 258 -21.39 11.66 2.83
C LYS A 258 -20.05 11.10 3.31
N VAL A 259 -19.12 10.84 2.39
CA VAL A 259 -17.77 10.38 2.73
C VAL A 259 -17.04 11.43 3.57
N LEU A 260 -17.08 12.71 3.17
CA LEU A 260 -16.49 13.82 3.92
C LEU A 260 -17.11 14.05 5.30
N GLN A 261 -18.40 13.72 5.46
CA GLN A 261 -19.08 13.82 6.76
C GLN A 261 -18.71 12.69 7.71
N LYS A 262 -18.39 11.51 7.16
CA LYS A 262 -18.13 10.29 7.91
C LYS A 262 -16.65 10.09 8.26
N TYR A 263 -15.76 10.50 7.34
CA TYR A 263 -14.33 10.22 7.46
C TYR A 263 -13.50 11.50 7.46
N ASN A 264 -12.41 11.51 8.23
CA ASN A 264 -11.40 12.54 8.18
C ASN A 264 -10.51 12.34 6.94
N CYS A 265 -11.05 12.69 5.77
CA CYS A 265 -10.37 12.47 4.50
C CYS A 265 -9.10 13.30 4.32
N THR A 266 -8.96 14.46 4.98
CA THR A 266 -7.74 15.27 4.94
C THR A 266 -6.56 14.59 5.66
N GLY A 267 -6.85 13.68 6.59
CA GLY A 267 -5.84 12.88 7.29
C GLY A 267 -5.37 11.63 6.52
N LEU A 268 -6.07 11.22 5.45
CA LEU A 268 -5.83 9.94 4.76
C LEU A 268 -4.38 9.80 4.27
N ARG A 269 -3.85 10.82 3.60
CA ARG A 269 -2.49 10.79 3.04
C ARG A 269 -1.43 10.53 4.11
N LYS A 270 -1.45 11.30 5.19
CA LYS A 270 -0.49 11.15 6.30
C LYS A 270 -0.62 9.81 7.01
N ALA A 271 -1.86 9.37 7.26
CA ALA A 271 -2.11 8.08 7.89
C ALA A 271 -1.59 6.92 7.02
N SER A 272 -1.80 6.96 5.70
CA SER A 272 -1.30 5.94 4.78
C SER A 272 0.22 5.92 4.70
N GLN A 273 0.88 7.07 4.67
CA GLN A 273 2.34 7.17 4.72
C GLN A 273 2.90 6.56 6.02
N GLU A 274 2.29 6.89 7.16
CA GLU A 274 2.72 6.34 8.45
C GLU A 274 2.49 4.83 8.54
N ILE A 275 1.34 4.35 8.08
CA ILE A 275 1.04 2.90 8.04
C ILE A 275 2.04 2.18 7.14
N THR A 276 2.35 2.73 5.95
CA THR A 276 3.34 2.12 5.05
C THR A 276 4.71 2.01 5.73
N ARG A 277 5.19 3.08 6.38
CA ARG A 277 6.47 3.01 7.13
C ARG A 277 6.46 1.94 8.24
N ILE A 278 5.32 1.81 8.93
CA ILE A 278 5.18 0.81 10.00
C ILE A 278 5.18 -0.61 9.43
N THR A 279 4.49 -0.82 8.31
CA THR A 279 4.28 -2.15 7.73
C THR A 279 5.46 -2.63 6.91
N THR A 280 6.10 -1.74 6.14
CA THR A 280 7.17 -2.10 5.20
C THR A 280 8.56 -1.69 5.68
N GLY A 281 8.65 -0.78 6.65
CA GLY A 281 9.91 -0.20 7.11
C GLY A 281 10.49 0.89 6.19
N VAL A 282 9.81 1.20 5.07
CA VAL A 282 10.25 2.20 4.08
C VAL A 282 9.14 3.21 3.79
N GLU A 283 9.48 4.31 3.11
CA GLU A 283 8.50 5.25 2.62
C GLU A 283 7.64 4.63 1.51
N PRO A 284 6.40 5.12 1.31
CA PRO A 284 5.63 4.72 0.14
C PRO A 284 6.39 4.98 -1.15
N TYR A 285 6.16 4.15 -2.16
CA TYR A 285 6.66 4.42 -3.51
C TYR A 285 6.32 5.87 -3.93
N ASP A 286 7.28 6.60 -4.48
CA ASP A 286 7.15 8.04 -4.77
C ASP A 286 5.86 8.40 -5.49
N ARG A 287 5.43 7.60 -6.46
CA ARG A 287 4.21 7.80 -7.24
C ARG A 287 3.02 6.97 -6.76
N GLN A 288 3.09 6.39 -5.56
CA GLN A 288 1.94 5.70 -4.99
C GLN A 288 0.73 6.62 -4.99
N VAL A 289 -0.36 6.16 -5.61
CA VAL A 289 -1.57 6.97 -5.80
C VAL A 289 -2.06 7.53 -4.46
N VAL A 290 -2.36 8.81 -4.41
CA VAL A 290 -2.78 9.61 -3.25
C VAL A 290 -1.67 9.86 -2.23
N TYR A 291 -0.94 8.86 -1.75
CA TYR A 291 -0.06 9.03 -0.59
C TYR A 291 1.44 8.88 -0.85
N GLY A 292 1.88 8.63 -2.08
CA GLY A 292 3.28 8.74 -2.47
C GLY A 292 3.79 10.18 -2.38
N GLU A 293 5.07 10.39 -2.17
CA GLU A 293 5.65 11.73 -2.08
C GLU A 293 5.33 12.55 -3.32
N ARG A 294 5.42 11.94 -4.50
CA ARG A 294 5.19 12.55 -5.81
C ARG A 294 3.76 12.40 -6.35
N ALA A 295 2.82 11.92 -5.54
CA ALA A 295 1.42 11.76 -5.96
C ALA A 295 0.73 13.10 -6.26
N LEU A 296 1.24 14.21 -5.69
CA LEU A 296 0.73 15.55 -5.90
C LEU A 296 1.51 16.33 -6.98
N ASP A 297 2.50 15.70 -7.61
CA ASP A 297 3.31 16.36 -8.63
C ASP A 297 2.45 16.85 -9.79
N MET A 298 2.75 18.06 -10.26
CA MET A 298 2.14 18.65 -11.43
C MET A 298 3.20 18.93 -12.48
N VAL A 299 2.88 18.69 -13.75
CA VAL A 299 3.75 19.08 -14.87
C VAL A 299 3.40 20.51 -15.25
N PHE A 300 4.31 21.42 -14.93
CA PHE A 300 4.13 22.83 -15.25
C PHE A 300 4.22 23.04 -16.77
N GLY A 301 3.25 23.74 -17.31
CA GLY A 301 3.24 24.07 -18.74
C GLY A 301 2.43 23.12 -19.62
N MET A 302 1.74 22.15 -19.08
CA MET A 302 0.77 21.34 -19.82
C MET A 302 -0.66 21.75 -19.43
N PRO A 303 -1.35 22.59 -20.25
CA PRO A 303 -2.68 23.10 -19.88
C PRO A 303 -3.72 22.02 -19.56
N ASN A 304 -3.59 20.87 -20.21
CA ASN A 304 -4.51 19.73 -20.04
C ASN A 304 -4.26 18.96 -18.72
N PHE A 305 -3.16 19.21 -18.04
CA PHE A 305 -2.82 18.55 -16.75
C PHE A 305 -2.84 19.51 -15.56
N THR A 306 -3.17 20.79 -15.79
CA THR A 306 -3.44 21.72 -14.71
C THR A 306 -4.92 21.68 -14.43
N PRO A 307 -5.36 21.25 -13.22
CA PRO A 307 -6.77 21.21 -12.89
C PRO A 307 -7.43 22.57 -13.15
N SER A 308 -8.53 22.58 -13.86
CA SER A 308 -9.35 23.79 -13.97
C SER A 308 -9.89 24.15 -12.58
N LYS A 309 -10.29 25.41 -12.35
CA LYS A 309 -10.93 25.81 -11.07
C LYS A 309 -12.18 24.99 -10.70
N LYS A 310 -12.70 24.21 -11.63
CA LYS A 310 -13.88 23.34 -11.46
C LYS A 310 -13.51 21.88 -11.16
N GLU A 311 -12.25 21.50 -11.34
CA GLU A 311 -11.80 20.14 -11.11
C GLU A 311 -11.27 19.99 -9.68
N PHE A 312 -11.39 18.78 -9.15
CA PHE A 312 -10.88 18.44 -7.83
C PHE A 312 -9.35 18.55 -7.79
N ASN A 313 -8.84 19.43 -6.94
CA ASN A 313 -7.41 19.63 -6.73
C ASN A 313 -6.96 18.92 -5.46
N MET A 314 -6.24 17.82 -5.63
CA MET A 314 -5.81 16.97 -4.52
C MET A 314 -4.79 17.68 -3.59
N ALA A 315 -3.91 18.53 -4.14
CA ALA A 315 -2.94 19.27 -3.34
C ALA A 315 -3.63 20.33 -2.47
N GLU A 316 -4.59 21.06 -3.02
CA GLU A 316 -5.42 22.00 -2.27
C GLU A 316 -6.24 21.29 -1.19
N PHE A 317 -6.80 20.11 -1.51
CA PHE A 317 -7.57 19.31 -0.57
C PHE A 317 -6.75 18.88 0.66
N PHE A 318 -5.49 18.50 0.46
CA PHE A 318 -4.58 18.10 1.54
C PHE A 318 -3.83 19.29 2.17
N GLU A 319 -4.08 20.51 1.70
CA GLU A 319 -3.35 21.71 2.13
C GLU A 319 -1.82 21.59 1.95
N GLU A 320 -1.41 20.80 0.95
CA GLU A 320 -0.01 20.58 0.60
C GLU A 320 0.36 21.31 -0.68
N LYS A 321 1.62 21.74 -0.76
CA LYS A 321 2.14 22.38 -1.98
C LYS A 321 2.61 21.27 -2.94
N PRO A 322 2.04 21.17 -4.15
CA PRO A 322 2.50 20.19 -5.12
C PRO A 322 3.93 20.51 -5.57
N LEU A 323 4.72 19.47 -5.81
CA LEU A 323 5.97 19.64 -6.54
C LEU A 323 5.64 19.94 -8.00
N MET A 324 6.08 21.12 -8.47
CA MET A 324 5.86 21.54 -9.85
C MET A 324 7.05 21.10 -10.69
N ARG A 325 6.83 20.09 -11.53
CA ARG A 325 7.87 19.59 -12.46
C ARG A 325 7.98 20.52 -13.66
N MET A 326 9.14 21.13 -13.84
CA MET A 326 9.44 21.95 -15.00
C MET A 326 10.23 21.13 -16.03
N THR A 327 9.71 21.06 -17.23
CA THR A 327 10.31 20.36 -18.36
C THR A 327 10.50 21.32 -19.53
N THR A 328 11.15 20.88 -20.58
CA THR A 328 11.30 21.62 -21.85
C THR A 328 9.96 21.97 -22.51
N LEU A 329 8.85 21.39 -22.07
CA LEU A 329 7.50 21.72 -22.52
C LEU A 329 6.98 23.06 -21.98
N ALA A 330 7.56 23.57 -20.87
CA ALA A 330 7.17 24.85 -20.33
C ALA A 330 7.45 26.00 -21.31
N SER A 331 6.50 26.93 -21.44
CA SER A 331 6.76 28.16 -22.19
C SER A 331 7.68 29.09 -21.40
N PRO A 332 8.42 30.01 -22.07
CA PRO A 332 9.25 30.99 -21.40
C PRO A 332 8.50 31.82 -20.35
N GLN A 333 7.27 32.24 -20.66
CA GLN A 333 6.37 32.95 -19.73
C GLN A 333 6.06 32.13 -18.48
N MET A 334 5.83 30.82 -18.64
CA MET A 334 5.56 29.93 -17.52
C MET A 334 6.78 29.74 -16.61
N ILE A 335 7.99 29.69 -17.20
CA ILE A 335 9.24 29.63 -16.44
C ILE A 335 9.39 30.91 -15.59
N ALA A 336 9.17 32.09 -16.18
CA ALA A 336 9.20 33.36 -15.46
C ALA A 336 8.17 33.40 -14.31
N THR A 337 6.94 32.97 -14.57
CA THR A 337 5.89 32.88 -13.54
C THR A 337 6.29 31.92 -12.40
N ARG A 338 6.93 30.79 -12.73
CA ARG A 338 7.39 29.84 -11.70
C ARG A 338 8.48 30.43 -10.81
N LEU A 339 9.41 31.19 -11.39
CA LEU A 339 10.44 31.89 -10.61
C LEU A 339 9.79 32.88 -9.65
N THR A 340 8.85 33.71 -10.13
CA THR A 340 8.09 34.65 -9.29
C THR A 340 7.37 33.91 -8.14
N ASN A 341 6.70 32.81 -8.42
CA ASN A 341 5.98 32.04 -7.40
C ASN A 341 6.89 31.44 -6.32
N LEU A 342 8.12 31.07 -6.67
CA LEU A 342 9.07 30.46 -5.73
C LEU A 342 9.89 31.50 -4.97
N PHE A 343 10.38 32.51 -5.69
CA PHE A 343 11.40 33.41 -5.16
C PHE A 343 10.90 34.85 -4.91
N GLY A 344 9.63 35.15 -5.22
CA GLY A 344 9.05 36.47 -5.15
C GLY A 344 9.26 37.25 -6.46
N GLU A 345 8.80 38.49 -6.51
CA GLU A 345 8.95 39.34 -7.70
C GLU A 345 10.41 39.82 -7.85
N ASP A 346 10.95 39.73 -9.05
CA ASP A 346 12.26 40.26 -9.43
C ASP A 346 12.23 40.72 -10.88
N PRO A 347 12.83 41.90 -11.21
CA PRO A 347 12.86 42.42 -12.58
C PRO A 347 13.50 41.49 -13.61
N GLN A 348 14.32 40.53 -13.19
CA GLN A 348 14.96 39.57 -14.09
C GLN A 348 14.03 38.40 -14.49
N PHE A 349 12.88 38.21 -13.80
CA PHE A 349 11.95 37.11 -14.09
C PHE A 349 11.06 37.45 -15.28
N THR A 350 11.69 37.56 -16.44
CA THR A 350 11.08 37.93 -17.72
C THR A 350 10.93 36.74 -18.63
N GLU A 351 10.09 36.86 -19.65
CA GLU A 351 9.96 35.86 -20.70
C GLU A 351 11.28 35.63 -21.44
N GLU A 352 12.07 36.67 -21.70
CA GLU A 352 13.40 36.57 -22.32
C GLU A 352 14.33 35.68 -21.45
N ARG A 353 14.32 35.88 -20.15
CA ARG A 353 15.08 35.05 -19.22
C ARG A 353 14.56 33.61 -19.22
N GLY A 354 13.25 33.43 -19.22
CA GLY A 354 12.61 32.13 -19.36
C GLY A 354 13.03 31.36 -20.62
N GLN A 355 13.18 32.09 -21.75
CA GLN A 355 13.68 31.53 -23.01
C GLN A 355 15.13 31.03 -22.86
N LYS A 356 16.02 31.82 -22.26
CA LYS A 356 17.42 31.43 -22.02
C LYS A 356 17.50 30.19 -21.09
N MET A 357 16.67 30.13 -20.06
CA MET A 357 16.58 28.94 -19.21
C MET A 357 16.11 27.72 -20.00
N LYS A 358 15.13 27.86 -20.87
CA LYS A 358 14.65 26.79 -21.73
C LYS A 358 15.73 26.27 -22.67
N GLU A 359 16.57 27.14 -23.21
CA GLU A 359 17.72 26.75 -24.04
C GLU A 359 18.73 25.90 -23.27
N VAL A 360 19.03 26.26 -22.01
CA VAL A 360 19.89 25.44 -21.13
C VAL A 360 19.24 24.11 -20.81
N MET A 361 17.92 24.07 -20.57
CA MET A 361 17.20 22.81 -20.34
C MET A 361 17.25 21.89 -21.56
N LEU A 362 17.10 22.44 -22.77
CA LEU A 362 17.23 21.70 -24.03
C LEU A 362 18.65 21.13 -24.23
N GLN A 363 19.68 21.91 -23.89
CA GLN A 363 21.07 21.45 -23.91
C GLN A 363 21.28 20.28 -22.93
N ASP A 364 20.75 20.39 -21.71
CA ASP A 364 20.85 19.32 -20.71
C ASP A 364 20.13 18.05 -21.19
N LEU A 365 18.96 18.18 -21.81
CA LEU A 365 18.23 17.06 -22.38
C LEU A 365 19.02 16.36 -23.51
N HIS A 366 19.55 17.15 -24.47
CA HIS A 366 20.35 16.60 -25.58
C HIS A 366 21.66 15.93 -25.11
N GLN A 367 22.16 16.32 -23.95
CA GLN A 367 23.37 15.75 -23.37
C GLN A 367 23.06 14.62 -22.36
N ASN A 368 21.83 14.14 -22.30
CA ASN A 368 21.33 13.14 -21.36
C ASN A 368 21.65 13.46 -19.89
N ARG A 369 21.77 14.76 -19.55
CA ARG A 369 22.10 15.17 -18.18
C ARG A 369 20.89 15.26 -17.29
N LYS A 370 19.79 15.84 -17.80
CA LYS A 370 18.59 16.11 -17.01
C LYS A 370 17.40 16.42 -17.89
N GLU A 371 16.26 15.79 -17.58
CA GLU A 371 15.01 15.99 -18.32
C GLU A 371 14.08 17.00 -17.64
N GLU A 372 14.18 17.17 -16.32
CA GLU A 372 13.24 17.98 -15.55
C GLU A 372 13.88 18.64 -14.34
N TYR A 373 13.29 19.77 -13.93
CA TYR A 373 13.71 20.55 -12.78
C TYR A 373 12.53 20.68 -11.81
N MET A 374 12.66 20.17 -10.60
CA MET A 374 11.58 20.14 -9.60
C MET A 374 11.85 21.03 -8.40
N SER A 375 13.07 21.00 -7.87
CA SER A 375 13.41 21.69 -6.63
C SER A 375 13.67 23.19 -6.85
N ALA A 376 13.43 23.97 -5.81
CA ALA A 376 13.79 25.40 -5.81
C ALA A 376 15.29 25.61 -6.07
N VAL A 377 16.14 24.76 -5.47
CA VAL A 377 17.59 24.79 -5.70
C VAL A 377 17.93 24.52 -7.17
N GLY A 378 17.35 23.46 -7.77
CA GLY A 378 17.57 23.13 -9.17
C GLY A 378 17.16 24.27 -10.12
N LEU A 379 16.06 24.95 -9.83
CA LEU A 379 15.62 26.13 -10.61
C LEU A 379 16.49 27.35 -10.39
N ALA A 380 16.97 27.61 -9.18
CA ALA A 380 17.92 28.69 -8.90
C ALA A 380 19.25 28.45 -9.64
N MET A 381 19.77 27.22 -9.62
CA MET A 381 20.99 26.88 -10.37
C MET A 381 20.79 26.96 -11.88
N LEU A 382 19.61 26.57 -12.40
CA LEU A 382 19.28 26.72 -13.82
C LEU A 382 19.21 28.20 -14.22
N PHE A 383 18.64 29.05 -13.36
CA PHE A 383 18.58 30.48 -13.55
C PHE A 383 19.98 31.10 -13.63
N ASP A 384 20.89 30.78 -12.71
CA ASP A 384 22.28 31.20 -12.73
C ASP A 384 23.01 30.74 -14.01
N ARG A 385 22.91 29.47 -14.36
CA ARG A 385 23.49 28.89 -15.59
C ARG A 385 22.96 29.57 -16.87
N SER A 386 21.76 30.11 -16.84
CA SER A 386 21.19 30.88 -17.96
C SER A 386 21.69 32.32 -18.01
N GLY A 387 22.63 32.70 -17.13
CA GLY A 387 23.19 34.03 -17.00
C GLY A 387 22.32 34.99 -16.18
N GLY A 388 21.43 34.50 -15.34
CA GLY A 388 20.70 35.27 -14.35
C GLY A 388 21.57 35.57 -13.13
N LYS A 389 21.36 36.71 -12.46
CA LYS A 389 22.00 37.01 -11.18
C LYS A 389 21.11 36.52 -10.05
N LEU A 390 21.65 35.62 -9.21
CA LEU A 390 20.90 35.01 -8.10
C LEU A 390 20.29 36.09 -7.20
N THR A 391 19.02 35.97 -6.90
CA THR A 391 18.35 36.80 -5.89
C THR A 391 18.76 36.37 -4.49
N PRO A 392 18.58 37.23 -3.45
CA PRO A 392 18.89 36.85 -2.06
C PRO A 392 18.20 35.54 -1.65
N LYS A 393 16.94 35.34 -2.03
CA LYS A 393 16.16 34.16 -1.71
C LYS A 393 16.65 32.88 -2.45
N MET A 394 17.15 33.02 -3.68
CA MET A 394 17.81 31.93 -4.41
C MET A 394 19.11 31.52 -3.73
N SER A 395 19.92 32.52 -3.34
CA SER A 395 21.16 32.27 -2.61
C SER A 395 20.92 31.60 -1.26
N GLU A 396 19.88 32.01 -0.54
CA GLU A 396 19.48 31.39 0.73
C GLU A 396 19.07 29.93 0.53
N VAL A 397 18.26 29.62 -0.48
CA VAL A 397 17.81 28.25 -0.80
C VAL A 397 19.00 27.38 -1.20
N ILE A 398 19.95 27.90 -1.99
CA ILE A 398 21.17 27.16 -2.36
C ILE A 398 22.03 26.92 -1.11
N ALA A 399 22.25 27.94 -0.29
CA ALA A 399 23.07 27.83 0.92
C ALA A 399 22.48 26.85 1.96
N ALA A 400 21.16 26.77 2.05
CA ALA A 400 20.49 25.82 2.94
C ALA A 400 20.64 24.35 2.49
N GLU A 401 20.84 24.09 1.20
CA GLU A 401 21.04 22.76 0.64
C GLU A 401 22.52 22.35 0.58
N GLU A 402 23.43 23.31 0.52
CA GLU A 402 24.87 23.10 0.40
C GLU A 402 25.45 22.17 1.49
N PRO A 403 25.11 22.33 2.78
CA PRO A 403 25.63 21.44 3.83
C PRO A 403 25.26 19.96 3.60
N LYS A 404 24.05 19.70 3.13
CA LYS A 404 23.59 18.31 2.84
C LYS A 404 24.32 17.73 1.63
N ARG A 405 24.54 18.56 0.60
CA ARG A 405 25.28 18.15 -0.59
C ARG A 405 26.75 17.87 -0.28
N VAL A 406 27.38 18.74 0.50
CA VAL A 406 28.78 18.58 0.93
C VAL A 406 28.92 17.31 1.76
N HIS A 407 28.05 17.11 2.75
CA HIS A 407 28.06 15.91 3.58
C HIS A 407 27.86 14.62 2.76
N GLY A 408 26.91 14.60 1.82
CA GLY A 408 26.74 13.45 0.93
C GLY A 408 27.96 13.17 0.03
N GLN A 409 28.68 14.21 -0.40
CA GLN A 409 29.92 14.07 -1.15
C GLN A 409 31.07 13.56 -0.29
N GLU A 410 31.15 14.00 0.96
CA GLU A 410 32.14 13.51 1.93
C GLU A 410 31.95 12.02 2.21
N LEU A 411 30.70 11.57 2.46
CA LEU A 411 30.37 10.15 2.63
C LEU A 411 30.74 9.31 1.40
N LEU A 412 30.43 9.81 0.19
CA LEU A 412 30.80 9.13 -1.06
C LEU A 412 32.32 9.04 -1.22
N ALA A 413 33.06 10.10 -0.89
CA ALA A 413 34.51 10.10 -0.97
C ALA A 413 35.15 9.14 0.05
N GLU A 414 34.59 9.07 1.26
CA GLU A 414 35.02 8.12 2.28
C GLU A 414 34.80 6.67 1.83
N ILE A 415 33.61 6.35 1.31
CA ILE A 415 33.29 5.01 0.80
C ILE A 415 34.16 4.70 -0.43
N ARG A 416 34.41 5.70 -1.31
CA ARG A 416 35.30 5.52 -2.46
C ARG A 416 36.74 5.14 -2.03
N ALA A 417 37.26 5.79 -1.00
CA ALA A 417 38.59 5.46 -0.48
C ALA A 417 38.63 4.02 0.05
N MET A 418 37.59 3.57 0.75
CA MET A 418 37.48 2.18 1.21
C MET A 418 37.39 1.21 0.03
N TRP A 419 36.65 1.57 -1.01
CA TRP A 419 36.51 0.78 -2.24
C TRP A 419 37.86 0.63 -2.94
N ASP A 420 38.59 1.71 -3.19
CA ASP A 420 39.89 1.72 -3.86
C ASP A 420 40.95 0.86 -3.14
N GLU A 421 40.85 0.78 -1.81
CA GLU A 421 41.70 -0.08 -1.02
C GLU A 421 41.37 -1.57 -1.21
N TRP A 422 40.11 -1.92 -1.30
CA TRP A 422 39.65 -3.29 -1.54
C TRP A 422 39.89 -3.74 -2.98
N ASP A 423 39.63 -2.89 -3.97
CA ASP A 423 39.90 -3.12 -5.39
C ASP A 423 41.40 -3.46 -5.59
N LEU A 424 42.29 -2.63 -5.04
CA LEU A 424 43.73 -2.91 -5.09
C LEU A 424 44.14 -4.21 -4.37
N ARG A 425 43.45 -4.62 -3.33
CA ARG A 425 43.74 -5.85 -2.58
C ARG A 425 43.34 -7.12 -3.31
N GLU A 426 42.32 -7.07 -4.16
CA GLU A 426 41.79 -8.25 -4.83
C GLU A 426 42.78 -8.85 -5.82
N ASP A 427 43.31 -8.04 -6.73
CA ASP A 427 44.21 -8.52 -7.81
C ASP A 427 45.46 -7.66 -8.04
N GLY A 428 45.65 -6.62 -7.24
CA GLY A 428 46.75 -5.68 -7.35
C GLY A 428 46.58 -4.60 -8.40
N LYS A 429 45.38 -4.45 -8.98
CA LYS A 429 45.05 -3.41 -9.95
C LYS A 429 43.94 -2.50 -9.38
N ARG A 430 43.77 -1.36 -10.02
CA ARG A 430 42.61 -0.48 -9.81
C ARG A 430 41.83 -0.41 -11.11
N ASP A 431 40.89 -1.29 -11.24
CA ASP A 431 39.99 -1.35 -12.42
C ASP A 431 38.55 -0.97 -12.11
N ASP A 432 38.29 -0.48 -10.90
CA ASP A 432 37.00 0.00 -10.43
C ASP A 432 35.92 -1.08 -10.30
N ALA A 433 36.31 -2.37 -10.28
CA ALA A 433 35.42 -3.50 -10.19
C ALA A 433 35.88 -4.49 -9.12
N LEU A 434 34.95 -5.10 -8.40
CA LEU A 434 35.19 -6.21 -7.47
C LEU A 434 34.41 -7.43 -7.97
N SER A 435 35.01 -8.61 -7.92
CA SER A 435 34.22 -9.82 -8.08
C SER A 435 33.07 -9.81 -7.06
N PHE A 436 31.92 -10.35 -7.43
CA PHE A 436 30.78 -10.35 -6.50
C PHE A 436 31.11 -11.05 -5.17
N ASP A 437 32.01 -12.04 -5.20
CA ASP A 437 32.45 -12.72 -3.98
C ASP A 437 33.31 -11.81 -3.10
N SER A 438 34.25 -11.07 -3.66
CA SER A 438 35.04 -10.05 -2.95
C SER A 438 34.20 -8.92 -2.43
N PHE A 439 33.24 -8.46 -3.20
CA PHE A 439 32.27 -7.45 -2.77
C PHE A 439 31.46 -7.93 -1.57
N TYR A 440 30.87 -9.12 -1.64
CA TYR A 440 30.01 -9.64 -0.58
C TYR A 440 30.78 -10.12 0.65
N ASN A 441 31.80 -10.97 0.45
CA ASN A 441 32.54 -11.59 1.55
C ASN A 441 33.70 -10.74 2.08
N GLY A 442 34.13 -9.75 1.30
CA GLY A 442 35.22 -8.84 1.64
C GLY A 442 34.71 -7.46 2.03
N PHE A 443 34.45 -6.61 1.04
CA PHE A 443 34.12 -5.21 1.23
C PHE A 443 32.89 -4.99 2.12
N MET A 444 31.79 -5.70 1.86
CA MET A 444 30.54 -5.53 2.59
C MET A 444 30.43 -6.33 3.89
N ALA A 445 31.27 -7.34 4.08
CA ALA A 445 31.19 -8.25 5.22
C ALA A 445 31.14 -7.55 6.61
N PRO A 446 31.91 -6.49 6.87
CA PRO A 446 31.89 -5.80 8.17
C PRO A 446 30.54 -5.14 8.51
N PHE A 447 29.73 -4.80 7.50
CA PHE A 447 28.51 -4.01 7.65
C PHE A 447 27.26 -4.86 7.84
N PHE A 448 27.30 -6.16 7.56
CA PHE A 448 26.12 -7.04 7.66
C PHE A 448 25.72 -7.39 9.10
N GLY A 449 26.66 -7.50 10.02
CA GLY A 449 26.38 -8.00 11.36
C GLY A 449 25.70 -9.38 11.32
N CYS A 450 24.53 -9.50 11.94
CA CYS A 450 23.74 -10.75 11.96
C CYS A 450 22.98 -11.04 10.64
N TYR A 451 22.99 -10.12 9.67
CA TYR A 451 22.29 -10.27 8.39
C TYR A 451 23.12 -10.91 7.28
N ARG A 452 24.27 -11.48 7.60
CA ARG A 452 25.08 -12.23 6.64
C ARG A 452 24.46 -13.59 6.38
N CYS A 453 23.63 -13.68 5.35
CA CYS A 453 22.90 -14.90 4.98
C CYS A 453 22.71 -14.99 3.45
N ASP A 454 22.21 -16.13 2.98
CA ASP A 454 22.00 -16.37 1.55
C ASP A 454 20.95 -15.42 0.93
N GLU A 455 19.97 -14.98 1.71
CA GLU A 455 18.98 -13.99 1.30
C GLU A 455 19.66 -12.65 1.01
N THR A 456 20.51 -12.18 1.91
CA THR A 456 21.28 -10.95 1.71
C THR A 456 22.24 -11.07 0.52
N LYS A 457 22.85 -12.25 0.33
CA LYS A 457 23.72 -12.50 -0.82
C LYS A 457 22.97 -12.43 -2.14
N ARG A 458 21.77 -13.02 -2.21
CA ARG A 458 20.90 -12.94 -3.40
C ARG A 458 20.42 -11.51 -3.65
N ALA A 459 20.08 -10.81 -2.59
CA ALA A 459 19.64 -9.43 -2.65
C ALA A 459 20.72 -8.50 -3.24
N LEU A 460 21.95 -8.62 -2.80
CA LEU A 460 23.06 -7.80 -3.27
C LEU A 460 23.48 -8.07 -4.71
N LYS A 461 23.12 -9.24 -5.26
CA LYS A 461 23.34 -9.51 -6.69
C LYS A 461 22.62 -8.54 -7.63
N ALA A 462 21.58 -7.86 -7.17
CA ALA A 462 20.91 -6.84 -7.98
C ALA A 462 21.73 -5.54 -8.12
N ILE A 463 22.81 -5.37 -7.39
CA ILE A 463 23.77 -4.27 -7.61
C ILE A 463 24.58 -4.52 -8.87
N ASP A 464 24.93 -5.76 -9.17
CA ASP A 464 25.48 -6.22 -10.45
C ASP A 464 24.35 -6.12 -11.52
N MET A 465 24.18 -4.93 -12.08
CA MET A 465 23.04 -4.59 -12.96
C MET A 465 23.16 -5.19 -14.37
N ASP A 466 24.37 -5.44 -14.84
CA ASP A 466 24.62 -6.05 -16.14
C ASP A 466 24.84 -7.57 -16.07
N ALA A 467 24.86 -8.11 -14.84
CA ALA A 467 25.00 -9.53 -14.52
C ALA A 467 26.28 -10.16 -15.05
N ASP A 468 27.39 -9.41 -15.07
CA ASP A 468 28.69 -9.90 -15.53
C ASP A 468 29.46 -10.66 -14.43
N GLY A 469 28.93 -10.65 -13.19
CA GLY A 469 29.51 -11.33 -12.03
C GLY A 469 30.50 -10.48 -11.24
N THR A 470 30.67 -9.24 -11.62
CA THR A 470 31.41 -8.22 -10.87
C THR A 470 30.44 -7.14 -10.35
N VAL A 471 30.92 -6.29 -9.46
CA VAL A 471 30.22 -5.06 -9.06
C VAL A 471 31.18 -3.94 -9.36
N ASP A 472 30.84 -3.06 -10.28
CA ASP A 472 31.67 -1.90 -10.55
C ASP A 472 31.29 -0.71 -9.64
N TRP A 473 32.20 0.28 -9.59
CA TRP A 473 31.97 1.46 -8.76
C TRP A 473 30.72 2.25 -9.20
N ASN A 474 30.40 2.30 -10.50
CA ASN A 474 29.24 3.06 -10.97
C ASN A 474 27.93 2.41 -10.51
N GLU A 475 27.84 1.09 -10.58
CA GLU A 475 26.72 0.33 -10.07
C GLU A 475 26.53 0.54 -8.56
N PHE A 476 27.61 0.41 -7.81
CA PHE A 476 27.59 0.63 -6.36
C PHE A 476 27.28 2.09 -6.01
N ALA A 477 27.80 3.07 -6.76
CA ALA A 477 27.52 4.48 -6.54
C ALA A 477 26.04 4.86 -6.79
N VAL A 478 25.33 4.17 -7.69
CA VAL A 478 23.88 4.35 -7.86
C VAL A 478 23.15 4.01 -6.55
N TYR A 479 23.46 2.87 -5.98
CA TYR A 479 22.93 2.45 -4.70
C TYR A 479 23.30 3.42 -3.55
N LEU A 480 24.56 3.84 -3.47
CA LEU A 480 25.02 4.79 -2.44
C LEU A 480 24.31 6.14 -2.52
N LYS A 481 24.11 6.68 -3.72
CA LYS A 481 23.36 7.93 -3.95
C LYS A 481 21.91 7.81 -3.47
N TRP A 482 21.29 6.65 -3.68
CA TRP A 482 19.97 6.35 -3.11
C TRP A 482 20.03 6.32 -1.57
N ALA A 483 20.98 5.58 -0.98
CA ALA A 483 21.11 5.44 0.45
C ALA A 483 21.33 6.79 1.18
N ILE A 484 22.17 7.66 0.62
CA ILE A 484 22.40 9.01 1.16
C ILE A 484 21.11 9.83 1.19
N ARG A 485 20.27 9.71 0.17
CA ARG A 485 18.98 10.42 0.11
C ARG A 485 17.98 9.89 1.12
N GLN A 486 17.96 8.56 1.34
CA GLN A 486 17.05 7.93 2.29
C GLN A 486 17.46 8.15 3.75
N TYR A 487 18.76 8.26 4.01
CA TYR A 487 19.32 8.36 5.36
C TYR A 487 20.21 9.62 5.54
N PRO A 488 19.66 10.83 5.31
CA PRO A 488 20.44 12.08 5.32
C PRO A 488 21.02 12.43 6.70
N GLN A 489 20.57 11.75 7.76
CA GLN A 489 21.05 11.93 9.14
C GLN A 489 22.29 11.11 9.47
N THR A 490 22.73 10.19 8.62
CA THR A 490 23.92 9.37 8.86
C THR A 490 25.19 10.22 8.86
N LYS A 491 26.10 9.94 9.80
CA LYS A 491 27.29 10.77 10.02
C LYS A 491 28.56 10.17 9.43
N THR A 492 28.60 8.86 9.25
CA THR A 492 29.78 8.14 8.78
C THR A 492 29.43 7.18 7.64
N ALA A 493 30.42 6.84 6.81
CA ALA A 493 30.28 5.84 5.77
C ALA A 493 29.86 4.47 6.32
N GLU A 494 30.43 4.04 7.43
CA GLU A 494 30.11 2.78 8.11
C GLU A 494 28.66 2.75 8.59
N GLU A 495 28.17 3.86 9.17
CA GLU A 495 26.79 3.98 9.61
C GLU A 495 25.85 3.90 8.41
N LEU A 496 26.13 4.62 7.32
CA LEU A 496 25.35 4.59 6.10
C LEU A 496 25.25 3.17 5.51
N LEU A 497 26.38 2.50 5.33
CA LEU A 497 26.43 1.14 4.78
C LEU A 497 25.65 0.16 5.67
N SER A 498 25.81 0.24 6.99
CA SER A 498 25.12 -0.65 7.94
C SER A 498 23.60 -0.42 7.97
N ILE A 499 23.14 0.83 7.98
CA ILE A 499 21.70 1.18 8.07
C ILE A 499 21.00 0.88 6.75
N ALA A 500 21.58 1.27 5.63
CA ALA A 500 21.00 1.10 4.32
C ALA A 500 20.72 -0.38 4.00
N PHE A 501 21.65 -1.28 4.37
CA PHE A 501 21.45 -2.72 4.21
C PHE A 501 20.39 -3.30 5.14
N ARG A 502 20.36 -2.86 6.40
CA ARG A 502 19.43 -3.39 7.41
C ARG A 502 17.99 -2.94 7.19
N LYS A 503 17.78 -1.73 6.65
CA LYS A 503 16.44 -1.09 6.61
C LYS A 503 15.85 -0.93 5.21
N GLY A 504 16.66 -0.93 4.18
CA GLY A 504 16.20 -0.58 2.83
C GLY A 504 16.33 -1.70 1.81
N LEU A 505 17.52 -2.25 1.64
CA LEU A 505 17.77 -3.21 0.58
C LEU A 505 17.13 -4.58 0.85
N ILE A 506 17.28 -5.09 2.07
CA ILE A 506 16.79 -6.43 2.42
C ILE A 506 15.26 -6.54 2.36
N PRO A 507 14.44 -5.61 2.90
CA PRO A 507 12.99 -5.67 2.76
C PRO A 507 12.50 -5.52 1.31
N ALA A 508 13.05 -4.55 0.57
CA ALA A 508 12.62 -4.31 -0.82
C ALA A 508 12.95 -5.49 -1.75
N MET A 509 14.03 -6.20 -1.50
CA MET A 509 14.46 -7.32 -2.34
C MET A 509 13.89 -8.67 -1.89
N GLN A 510 13.43 -8.81 -0.64
CA GLN A 510 12.62 -9.96 -0.24
C GLN A 510 11.30 -10.01 -1.01
N ASP A 511 10.73 -8.85 -1.35
CA ASP A 511 9.52 -8.78 -2.16
C ASP A 511 9.77 -9.19 -3.62
N GLU A 512 10.90 -8.83 -4.24
CA GLU A 512 11.24 -9.25 -5.61
C GLU A 512 11.57 -10.74 -5.72
N VAL A 513 12.25 -11.30 -4.73
CA VAL A 513 12.60 -12.74 -4.72
C VAL A 513 11.37 -13.63 -4.46
N LEU A 514 10.40 -13.16 -3.68
CA LEU A 514 9.13 -13.87 -3.47
C LEU A 514 8.21 -13.79 -4.70
N GLN A 515 8.40 -12.82 -5.59
CA GLN A 515 7.65 -12.72 -6.84
C GLN A 515 8.23 -13.61 -7.96
N GLN A 516 9.46 -14.10 -7.81
CA GLN A 516 10.14 -14.98 -8.79
C GLN A 516 10.15 -16.46 -8.36
N ALA A 517 9.71 -16.79 -7.16
CA ALA A 517 9.60 -18.16 -6.63
C ALA A 517 8.14 -18.62 -6.61
#